data_f7186a321f58ca16f37ac93ffb9736c7
#
_entry.id   f7186a321f58ca16f37ac93ffb9736c7
#
_cell.length_a   1.000
_cell.length_b   1.000
_cell.length_c   1.000
_cell.angle_alpha   90.00
_cell.angle_beta   90.00
_cell.angle_gamma   90.00
#
_symmetry.space_group_name_H-M   'P 1'
#
loop_
_entity.id
_entity.type
_entity.pdbx_description
1 polymer ?
#
loop_
_entity_poly.entity_id
_entity_poly.type
_entity_poly.pdbx_seq_one_letter_code
_entity_poly.pdbx_strand_id
1 'polypeptide(L)'
;MEKQKAKYTYGILEKQFRIIFNRASRSKGVTGEVLLQLCESRLDNIVYRLGISPSRSGARQLVSHGHIIVNDKMVNIPSCNIKPGDKVGVREKSKSISSIQESIQKNSSIYEWLTWDESNLTGTFVSVPERVQIPENIKEQLIVELYSK
;
A
#
# COMPACT_ATOMS: atom_id res chain seq x y z
N MET A 1 3.06 9.39 -19.52
CA MET A 1 1.60 9.24 -19.27
C MET A 1 1.35 8.99 -17.79
N GLU A 2 0.50 9.78 -17.19
CA GLU A 2 0.25 9.71 -15.75
C GLU A 2 -0.41 8.40 -15.30
N LYS A 3 -1.32 7.82 -16.12
CA LYS A 3 -1.92 6.53 -15.82
C LYS A 3 -0.87 5.43 -15.73
N GLN A 4 0.06 5.39 -16.69
CA GLN A 4 1.14 4.41 -16.70
C GLN A 4 2.05 4.62 -15.49
N LYS A 5 2.37 5.88 -15.18
CA LYS A 5 3.18 6.22 -14.02
C LYS A 5 2.56 5.71 -12.72
N ALA A 6 1.25 5.92 -12.53
CA ALA A 6 0.54 5.43 -11.36
C ALA A 6 0.55 3.91 -11.28
N LYS A 7 0.25 3.22 -12.39
CA LYS A 7 0.24 1.76 -12.43
C LYS A 7 1.61 1.18 -12.10
N TYR A 8 2.66 1.74 -12.70
CA TYR A 8 4.02 1.23 -12.47
C TYR A 8 4.50 1.53 -11.04
N THR A 9 4.19 2.72 -10.53
CA THR A 9 4.57 3.09 -9.17
C THR A 9 3.99 2.12 -8.14
N TYR A 10 2.70 1.79 -8.26
CA TYR A 10 2.03 0.89 -7.32
C TYR A 10 2.05 -0.57 -7.76
N GLY A 11 2.58 -0.87 -8.95
CA GLY A 11 2.65 -2.23 -9.46
C GLY A 11 1.28 -2.84 -9.75
N ILE A 12 0.34 -2.04 -10.24
CA ILE A 12 -1.05 -2.45 -10.48
C ILE A 12 -1.29 -2.74 -11.96
N LEU A 13 -1.92 -3.89 -12.25
CA LEU A 13 -2.30 -4.25 -13.60
C LEU A 13 -3.49 -3.41 -14.09
N GLU A 14 -3.59 -3.22 -15.42
CA GLU A 14 -4.61 -2.38 -16.06
C GLU A 14 -6.04 -2.70 -15.59
N LYS A 15 -6.40 -3.99 -15.59
CA LYS A 15 -7.74 -4.41 -15.20
C LYS A 15 -8.06 -4.03 -13.75
N GLN A 16 -7.12 -4.26 -12.85
CA GLN A 16 -7.27 -3.91 -11.44
C GLN A 16 -7.30 -2.40 -11.25
N PHE A 17 -6.46 -1.68 -11.97
CA PHE A 17 -6.41 -0.23 -11.89
C PHE A 17 -7.75 0.38 -12.31
N ARG A 18 -8.36 -0.14 -13.36
CA ARG A 18 -9.68 0.32 -13.82
C ARG A 18 -10.77 0.08 -12.77
N ILE A 19 -10.73 -1.06 -12.07
CA ILE A 19 -11.65 -1.36 -10.98
C ILE A 19 -11.49 -0.34 -9.84
N ILE A 20 -10.25 -0.03 -9.48
CA ILE A 20 -9.94 0.97 -8.45
C ILE A 20 -10.46 2.34 -8.87
N PHE A 21 -10.23 2.73 -10.12
CA PHE A 21 -10.72 4.01 -10.64
C PHE A 21 -12.25 4.09 -10.58
N ASN A 22 -12.94 3.04 -11.00
CA ASN A 22 -14.41 3.01 -10.95
C ASN A 22 -14.92 3.15 -9.52
N ARG A 23 -14.25 2.51 -8.57
CA ARG A 23 -14.58 2.64 -7.16
C ARG A 23 -14.36 4.07 -6.66
N ALA A 24 -13.24 4.68 -7.05
CA ALA A 24 -12.92 6.06 -6.68
C ALA A 24 -13.97 7.04 -7.22
N SER A 25 -14.42 6.85 -8.48
CA SER A 25 -15.39 7.75 -9.11
C SER A 25 -16.76 7.69 -8.46
N ARG A 26 -17.08 6.58 -7.78
CA ARG A 26 -18.37 6.41 -7.07
C ARG A 26 -18.31 6.91 -5.63
N SER A 27 -17.12 7.18 -5.12
CA SER A 27 -16.94 7.62 -3.74
C SER A 27 -17.20 9.12 -3.61
N LYS A 28 -17.50 9.55 -2.39
CA LYS A 28 -17.55 10.97 -2.07
C LYS A 28 -16.15 11.54 -2.03
N GLY A 29 -15.96 12.75 -2.52
CA GLY A 29 -14.68 13.43 -2.53
C GLY A 29 -14.12 13.58 -3.93
N VAL A 30 -12.90 14.09 -4.02
CA VAL A 30 -12.20 14.33 -5.29
C VAL A 30 -11.69 13.00 -5.83
N THR A 31 -12.17 12.60 -7.00
CA THR A 31 -11.88 11.28 -7.60
C THR A 31 -10.38 10.97 -7.66
N GLY A 32 -9.56 11.93 -8.11
CA GLY A 32 -8.12 11.71 -8.20
C GLY A 32 -7.47 11.44 -6.84
N GLU A 33 -7.88 12.18 -5.82
CA GLU A 33 -7.36 11.96 -4.47
C GLU A 33 -7.80 10.60 -3.92
N VAL A 34 -9.08 10.25 -4.10
CA VAL A 34 -9.60 8.95 -3.67
C VAL A 34 -8.90 7.81 -4.39
N LEU A 35 -8.61 7.99 -5.69
CA LEU A 35 -7.87 7.00 -6.47
C LEU A 35 -6.51 6.69 -5.82
N LEU A 36 -5.73 7.73 -5.50
CA LEU A 36 -4.43 7.53 -4.86
C LEU A 36 -4.57 6.97 -3.44
N GLN A 37 -5.60 7.38 -2.70
CA GLN A 37 -5.87 6.85 -1.37
C GLN A 37 -6.17 5.35 -1.43
N LEU A 38 -6.93 4.89 -2.43
CA LEU A 38 -7.21 3.47 -2.60
C LEU A 38 -5.95 2.69 -2.98
N CYS A 39 -5.08 3.26 -3.81
CA CYS A 39 -3.80 2.65 -4.12
C CYS A 39 -2.92 2.54 -2.86
N GLU A 40 -2.89 3.57 -2.03
CA GLU A 40 -2.11 3.56 -0.78
C GLU A 40 -2.66 2.59 0.25
N SER A 41 -3.95 2.28 0.20
CA SER A 41 -4.60 1.38 1.17
C SER A 41 -4.45 -0.10 0.82
N ARG A 42 -3.78 -0.44 -0.27
CA ARG A 42 -3.51 -1.85 -0.63
C ARG A 42 -2.51 -2.45 0.34
N LEU A 43 -2.73 -3.71 0.67
CA LEU A 43 -1.85 -4.41 1.61
C LEU A 43 -0.40 -4.44 1.14
N ASP A 44 -0.17 -4.73 -0.16
CA ASP A 44 1.19 -4.77 -0.71
C ASP A 44 1.90 -3.42 -0.58
N ASN A 45 1.18 -2.32 -0.80
CA ASN A 45 1.73 -0.98 -0.66
C ASN A 45 2.07 -0.66 0.79
N ILE A 46 1.22 -1.05 1.73
CA ILE A 46 1.46 -0.80 3.16
C ILE A 46 2.69 -1.59 3.65
N VAL A 47 2.84 -2.83 3.22
CA VAL A 47 4.02 -3.64 3.54
C VAL A 47 5.29 -2.94 3.05
N TYR A 48 5.25 -2.39 1.84
CA TYR A 48 6.36 -1.61 1.30
C TYR A 48 6.61 -0.33 2.12
N ARG A 49 5.57 0.44 2.41
CA ARG A 49 5.69 1.70 3.17
C ARG A 49 6.23 1.47 4.59
N LEU A 50 5.86 0.37 5.22
CA LEU A 50 6.36 0.01 6.55
C LEU A 50 7.83 -0.42 6.53
N GLY A 51 8.39 -0.66 5.35
CA GLY A 51 9.79 -1.06 5.22
C GLY A 51 10.03 -2.55 5.39
N ILE A 52 8.98 -3.37 5.42
CA ILE A 52 9.11 -4.82 5.51
C ILE A 52 9.76 -5.38 4.24
N SER A 53 9.54 -4.72 3.10
CA SER A 53 10.23 -5.02 1.85
C SER A 53 10.79 -3.74 1.24
N PRO A 54 11.96 -3.81 0.58
CA PRO A 54 12.54 -2.62 -0.07
C PRO A 54 11.86 -2.22 -1.39
N SER A 55 10.98 -3.05 -1.92
CA SER A 55 10.26 -2.78 -3.17
C SER A 55 8.81 -3.22 -3.07
N ARG A 56 7.95 -2.65 -3.93
CA ARG A 56 6.55 -3.05 -3.98
C ARG A 56 6.37 -4.46 -4.55
N SER A 57 7.20 -4.85 -5.51
CA SER A 57 7.15 -6.22 -6.05
C SER A 57 7.57 -7.24 -4.99
N GLY A 58 8.58 -6.93 -4.18
CA GLY A 58 8.97 -7.76 -3.05
C GLY A 58 7.89 -7.83 -1.98
N ALA A 59 7.24 -6.71 -1.70
CA ALA A 59 6.11 -6.67 -0.76
C ALA A 59 4.96 -7.56 -1.23
N ARG A 60 4.63 -7.49 -2.51
CA ARG A 60 3.58 -8.36 -3.09
C ARG A 60 3.93 -9.83 -2.93
N GLN A 61 5.18 -10.20 -3.16
CA GLN A 61 5.65 -11.57 -3.00
C GLN A 61 5.52 -12.03 -1.55
N LEU A 62 5.92 -11.19 -0.59
CA LEU A 62 5.79 -11.51 0.83
C LEU A 62 4.32 -11.76 1.22
N VAL A 63 3.41 -10.94 0.73
CA VAL A 63 1.99 -11.11 1.00
C VAL A 63 1.48 -12.41 0.40
N SER A 64 1.74 -12.65 -0.89
CA SER A 64 1.23 -13.84 -1.59
C SER A 64 1.83 -15.14 -1.05
N HIS A 65 3.04 -15.09 -0.49
CA HIS A 65 3.68 -16.26 0.12
C HIS A 65 3.31 -16.48 1.59
N GLY A 66 2.37 -15.69 2.13
CA GLY A 66 1.83 -15.92 3.45
C GLY A 66 2.68 -15.46 4.62
N HIS A 67 3.57 -14.48 4.39
CA HIS A 67 4.44 -13.95 5.45
C HIS A 67 3.83 -12.78 6.23
N ILE A 68 2.66 -12.30 5.82
CA ILE A 68 2.05 -11.09 6.35
C ILE A 68 0.75 -11.42 7.08
N ILE A 69 0.54 -10.77 8.22
CA ILE A 69 -0.71 -10.85 8.99
C ILE A 69 -1.39 -9.49 9.02
N VAL A 70 -2.71 -9.52 9.07
CA VAL A 70 -3.56 -8.33 9.27
C VAL A 70 -4.48 -8.64 10.43
N ASN A 71 -4.40 -7.83 11.51
CA ASN A 71 -5.18 -8.05 12.72
C ASN A 71 -5.05 -9.51 13.24
N ASP A 72 -3.80 -10.00 13.30
CA ASP A 72 -3.42 -11.33 13.79
C ASP A 72 -3.85 -12.50 12.91
N LYS A 73 -4.32 -12.23 11.68
CA LYS A 73 -4.70 -13.28 10.73
C LYS A 73 -3.85 -13.19 9.47
N MET A 74 -3.37 -14.34 9.00
CA MET A 74 -2.61 -14.39 7.75
C MET A 74 -3.50 -13.97 6.58
N VAL A 75 -3.04 -13.00 5.79
CA VAL A 75 -3.71 -12.54 4.57
C VAL A 75 -2.72 -12.65 3.43
N ASN A 76 -3.08 -13.37 2.38
CA ASN A 76 -2.21 -13.61 1.22
C ASN A 76 -2.69 -12.94 -0.06
N ILE A 77 -3.57 -11.95 0.07
CA ILE A 77 -4.11 -11.20 -1.07
C ILE A 77 -3.49 -9.80 -1.09
N PRO A 78 -2.55 -9.52 -2.04
CA PRO A 78 -1.87 -8.22 -2.08
C PRO A 78 -2.79 -7.02 -2.26
N SER A 79 -3.92 -7.21 -2.95
CA SER A 79 -4.89 -6.15 -3.21
C SER A 79 -5.87 -5.92 -2.05
N CYS A 80 -5.71 -6.64 -0.94
CA CYS A 80 -6.58 -6.47 0.23
C CYS A 80 -6.61 -5.00 0.66
N ASN A 81 -7.80 -4.46 0.84
CA ASN A 81 -7.98 -3.07 1.23
C ASN A 81 -7.88 -2.94 2.75
N ILE A 82 -6.90 -2.19 3.20
CA ILE A 82 -6.64 -1.96 4.63
C ILE A 82 -7.40 -0.70 5.08
N LYS A 83 -7.94 -0.73 6.27
CA LYS A 83 -8.75 0.36 6.81
C LYS A 83 -8.07 0.98 8.04
N PRO A 84 -8.40 2.24 8.38
CA PRO A 84 -7.87 2.85 9.59
C PRO A 84 -8.12 1.99 10.83
N GLY A 85 -7.08 1.79 11.62
CA GLY A 85 -7.10 0.93 12.80
C GLY A 85 -6.57 -0.48 12.55
N ASP A 86 -6.46 -0.91 11.30
CA ASP A 86 -5.92 -2.23 10.98
C ASP A 86 -4.42 -2.29 11.26
N LYS A 87 -3.98 -3.41 11.80
CA LYS A 87 -2.57 -3.67 12.08
C LYS A 87 -2.00 -4.64 11.06
N VAL A 88 -0.91 -4.25 10.44
CA VAL A 88 -0.21 -5.05 9.42
C VAL A 88 1.16 -5.43 9.96
N GLY A 89 1.49 -6.69 9.95
CA GLY A 89 2.76 -7.14 10.48
C GLY A 89 3.29 -8.40 9.84
N VAL A 90 4.45 -8.84 10.33
CA VAL A 90 5.13 -10.04 9.87
C VAL A 90 4.62 -11.23 10.69
N ARG A 91 4.25 -12.31 9.99
CA ARG A 91 3.84 -13.57 10.63
C ARG A 91 4.96 -14.07 11.54
N GLU A 92 4.61 -14.60 12.70
CA GLU A 92 5.60 -15.04 13.70
C GLU A 92 6.66 -15.97 13.12
N LYS A 93 6.25 -16.96 12.31
CA LYS A 93 7.16 -17.91 11.67
C LYS A 93 8.10 -17.25 10.65
N SER A 94 7.76 -16.05 10.18
CA SER A 94 8.51 -15.35 9.14
C SER A 94 9.42 -14.26 9.69
N LYS A 95 9.38 -13.98 11.00
CA LYS A 95 10.17 -12.92 11.62
C LYS A 95 11.68 -13.17 11.56
N SER A 96 12.09 -14.42 11.41
CA SER A 96 13.51 -14.80 11.32
C SER A 96 14.07 -14.70 9.90
N ILE A 97 13.26 -14.38 8.90
CA ILE A 97 13.73 -14.27 7.51
C ILE A 97 14.70 -13.09 7.41
N SER A 98 15.93 -13.37 6.97
CA SER A 98 17.00 -12.36 6.96
C SER A 98 16.71 -11.17 6.04
N SER A 99 16.08 -11.41 4.88
CA SER A 99 15.75 -10.32 3.94
C SER A 99 14.75 -9.34 4.54
N ILE A 100 13.80 -9.85 5.34
CA ILE A 100 12.82 -9.00 6.04
C ILE A 100 13.53 -8.16 7.10
N GLN A 101 14.39 -8.78 7.91
CA GLN A 101 15.12 -8.08 8.95
C GLN A 101 16.06 -7.01 8.39
N GLU A 102 16.76 -7.32 7.30
CA GLU A 102 17.62 -6.35 6.63
C GLU A 102 16.84 -5.16 6.09
N SER A 103 15.69 -5.41 5.47
CA SER A 103 14.84 -4.35 4.92
C SER A 103 14.37 -3.42 6.03
N ILE A 104 13.91 -3.97 7.15
CA ILE A 104 13.42 -3.20 8.28
C ILE A 104 14.54 -2.34 8.88
N GLN A 105 15.75 -2.90 9.05
CA GLN A 105 16.88 -2.18 9.58
C GLN A 105 17.33 -1.01 8.71
N LYS A 106 17.22 -1.16 7.38
CA LYS A 106 17.61 -0.12 6.43
C LYS A 106 16.54 0.94 6.23
N ASN A 107 15.31 0.67 6.66
CA ASN A 107 14.20 1.60 6.47
C ASN A 107 14.30 2.75 7.48
N SER A 108 14.37 3.96 6.95
CA SER A 108 14.34 5.18 7.76
C SER A 108 13.13 6.05 7.46
N SER A 109 12.24 5.57 6.58
CA SER A 109 11.06 6.34 6.17
C SER A 109 10.00 6.35 7.27
N ILE A 110 9.44 7.53 7.52
CA ILE A 110 8.37 7.73 8.48
C ILE A 110 7.22 8.40 7.75
N TYR A 111 6.01 7.84 7.89
CA TYR A 111 4.81 8.39 7.27
C TYR A 111 3.79 8.74 8.35
N GLU A 112 3.11 9.86 8.22
CA GLU A 112 2.18 10.35 9.22
C GLU A 112 0.97 9.42 9.44
N TRP A 113 0.60 8.67 8.40
CA TRP A 113 -0.57 7.77 8.46
C TRP A 113 -0.24 6.35 8.88
N LEU A 114 1.02 6.07 9.22
CA LEU A 114 1.48 4.75 9.64
C LEU A 114 2.29 4.86 10.92
N THR A 115 2.14 3.89 11.81
CA THR A 115 3.03 3.73 12.97
C THR A 115 3.74 2.40 12.87
N TRP A 116 4.85 2.26 13.59
CA TRP A 116 5.66 1.04 13.55
C TRP A 116 6.09 0.63 14.95
N ASP A 117 5.89 -0.65 15.26
CA ASP A 117 6.31 -1.28 16.51
C ASP A 117 7.42 -2.30 16.18
N GLU A 118 8.68 -1.94 16.47
CA GLU A 118 9.82 -2.79 16.19
C GLU A 118 9.82 -4.10 16.97
N SER A 119 9.31 -4.09 18.20
CA SER A 119 9.36 -5.29 19.04
C SER A 119 8.44 -6.39 18.51
N ASN A 120 7.32 -6.02 17.91
CA ASN A 120 6.35 -6.97 17.34
C ASN A 120 6.39 -7.05 15.82
N LEU A 121 7.23 -6.25 15.15
CA LEU A 121 7.31 -6.11 13.69
C LEU A 121 5.92 -5.90 13.08
N THR A 122 5.19 -4.95 13.65
CA THR A 122 3.81 -4.64 13.27
C THR A 122 3.64 -3.14 13.13
N GLY A 123 2.93 -2.72 12.08
CA GLY A 123 2.56 -1.33 11.88
C GLY A 123 1.05 -1.15 11.94
N THR A 124 0.60 0.04 12.30
CA THR A 124 -0.82 0.38 12.32
C THR A 124 -1.13 1.39 11.24
N PHE A 125 -2.19 1.14 10.47
CA PHE A 125 -2.74 2.11 9.52
C PHE A 125 -3.63 3.06 10.32
N VAL A 126 -3.07 4.23 10.66
CA VAL A 126 -3.73 5.17 11.57
C VAL A 126 -4.90 5.88 10.90
N SER A 127 -4.69 6.33 9.67
CA SER A 127 -5.70 7.07 8.92
C SER A 127 -5.43 6.93 7.41
N VAL A 128 -6.46 7.23 6.60
CA VAL A 128 -6.25 7.30 5.15
C VAL A 128 -5.41 8.56 4.88
N PRO A 129 -4.29 8.44 4.13
CA PRO A 129 -3.43 9.59 3.88
C PRO A 129 -4.13 10.63 3.02
N GLU A 130 -3.89 11.91 3.31
CA GLU A 130 -4.30 13.00 2.45
C GLU A 130 -3.36 13.08 1.24
N ARG A 131 -3.83 13.68 0.14
CA ARG A 131 -3.01 13.78 -1.08
C ARG A 131 -1.63 14.40 -0.81
N VAL A 132 -1.57 15.43 0.04
CA VAL A 132 -0.31 16.13 0.32
C VAL A 132 0.68 15.24 1.07
N GLN A 133 0.21 14.23 1.79
CA GLN A 133 1.06 13.30 2.54
C GLN A 133 1.67 12.21 1.65
N ILE A 134 1.03 11.93 0.51
CA ILE A 134 1.49 10.89 -0.42
C ILE A 134 2.70 11.43 -1.21
N PRO A 135 3.89 10.82 -1.07
CA PRO A 135 5.11 11.38 -1.65
C PRO A 135 5.29 11.12 -3.15
N GLU A 136 4.28 10.55 -3.81
CA GLU A 136 4.38 10.22 -5.22
C GLU A 136 4.04 11.42 -6.10
N ASN A 137 4.89 11.68 -7.11
CA ASN A 137 4.71 12.79 -8.04
C ASN A 137 3.82 12.33 -9.22
N ILE A 138 2.53 12.20 -8.95
CA ILE A 138 1.54 11.75 -9.92
C ILE A 138 0.50 12.85 -10.09
N LYS A 139 0.21 13.19 -11.35
CA LYS A 139 -0.82 14.18 -11.67
C LYS A 139 -2.15 13.45 -11.85
N GLU A 140 -2.80 13.12 -10.75
CA GLU A 140 -4.00 12.30 -10.70
C GLU A 140 -5.16 12.87 -11.51
N GLN A 141 -5.23 14.19 -11.64
CA GLN A 141 -6.31 14.83 -12.40
C GLN A 141 -6.25 14.45 -13.89
N LEU A 142 -5.06 14.26 -14.44
CA LEU A 142 -4.91 13.83 -15.83
C LEU A 142 -5.44 12.41 -16.04
N ILE A 143 -5.33 11.56 -15.01
CA ILE A 143 -5.88 10.20 -15.05
C ILE A 143 -7.42 10.27 -15.05
N VAL A 144 -7.99 11.10 -14.20
CA VAL A 144 -9.44 11.29 -14.14
C VAL A 144 -9.98 11.76 -15.50
N GLU A 145 -9.32 12.72 -16.12
CA GLU A 145 -9.71 13.23 -17.43
C GLU A 145 -9.65 12.13 -18.51
N LEU A 146 -8.62 11.28 -18.47
CA LEU A 146 -8.48 10.20 -19.43
C LEU A 146 -9.64 9.19 -19.35
N TYR A 147 -10.03 8.80 -18.14
CA TYR A 147 -11.12 7.83 -17.95
C TYR A 147 -12.51 8.42 -18.07
N SER A 148 -12.63 9.74 -18.07
CA SER A 148 -13.91 10.42 -18.19
C SER A 148 -14.34 10.65 -19.64
N LYS A 149 -13.49 10.34 -20.59
CA LYS A 149 -13.79 10.49 -22.02
C LYS A 149 -14.63 9.37 -22.55
#